data_56fb7f67e0b1653b869959cd532b9f19
#
_entry.id   56fb7f67e0b1653b869959cd532b9f19
#
_cell.length_a   1.000
_cell.length_b   1.000
_cell.length_c   1.000
_cell.angle_alpha   90.00
_cell.angle_beta   90.00
_cell.angle_gamma   90.00
#
_symmetry.space_group_name_H-M   'P 1'
#
loop_
_entity.id
_entity.type
_entity.pdbx_description
1 polymer ?
#
loop_
_entity_poly.entity_id
_entity_poly.type
_entity_poly.pdbx_seq_one_letter_code
_entity_poly.pdbx_strand_id
1 'polypeptide(L)'
;VRTVVTTVDNSGKDNIVLVPIKAQAGYLVGAQQEEYIESLPAFWIPGLGHGSFRAFEVSGYSMLADRTGFFPGDIVVGEYVEKIEDIRDGFVYILVNNAQEVDNIVLKRCLNYLDKGGVIICKSDNKDPQYPTFPLQVENIKEVWKFKIKLTRQSPEPSGLYERINALERDMVLMKEQLKKSLPNN
;
A
#
# COMPACT_ATOMS: atom_id res chain seq x y z
N VAL A 1 19.25 -5.31 -3.44
CA VAL A 1 18.49 -5.55 -2.21
C VAL A 1 19.25 -6.48 -1.28
N ARG A 2 19.01 -6.39 0.01
CA ARG A 2 19.70 -7.16 1.05
C ARG A 2 18.86 -8.38 1.49
N THR A 3 19.52 -9.38 2.07
CA THR A 3 18.83 -10.50 2.72
C THR A 3 17.95 -9.98 3.87
N VAL A 4 16.75 -10.53 4.04
CA VAL A 4 15.83 -10.14 5.11
C VAL A 4 15.79 -11.20 6.21
N VAL A 5 15.68 -10.74 7.45
CA VAL A 5 15.46 -11.59 8.62
C VAL A 5 13.96 -11.89 8.69
N THR A 6 13.61 -13.19 8.79
CA THR A 6 12.24 -13.67 8.99
C THR A 6 12.15 -14.36 10.35
N THR A 7 10.96 -14.32 10.95
CA THR A 7 10.66 -15.04 12.20
C THR A 7 9.60 -16.10 11.94
N VAL A 8 9.66 -17.19 12.67
CA VAL A 8 8.66 -18.25 12.62
C VAL A 8 7.93 -18.35 13.96
N ASP A 9 6.69 -18.83 13.93
CA ASP A 9 5.93 -19.14 15.14
C ASP A 9 6.39 -20.48 15.75
N ASN A 10 5.83 -20.82 16.90
CA ASN A 10 6.13 -22.08 17.59
C ASN A 10 5.72 -23.34 16.79
N SER A 11 4.97 -23.19 15.71
CA SER A 11 4.59 -24.26 14.77
C SER A 11 5.43 -24.30 13.50
N GLY A 12 6.46 -23.44 13.40
CA GLY A 12 7.35 -23.32 12.24
C GLY A 12 6.73 -22.60 11.05
N LYS A 13 5.65 -21.84 11.26
CA LYS A 13 5.05 -21.00 10.21
C LYS A 13 5.68 -19.61 10.20
N ASP A 14 5.91 -19.09 9.00
CA ASP A 14 6.42 -17.74 8.83
C ASP A 14 5.46 -16.71 9.42
N ASN A 15 5.97 -15.90 10.33
CA ASN A 15 5.28 -14.75 10.89
C ASN A 15 5.43 -13.53 9.98
N ILE A 16 4.37 -12.73 9.89
CA ILE A 16 4.40 -11.42 9.25
C ILE A 16 4.74 -10.40 10.32
N VAL A 17 5.98 -9.93 10.32
CA VAL A 17 6.42 -8.88 11.25
C VAL A 17 5.83 -7.54 10.81
N LEU A 18 5.20 -6.81 11.74
CA LEU A 18 4.66 -5.46 11.51
C LEU A 18 5.69 -4.40 11.92
N VAL A 19 5.98 -3.51 11.01
CA VAL A 19 6.76 -2.29 11.25
C VAL A 19 5.79 -1.12 11.49
N PRO A 20 5.43 -0.80 12.75
CA PRO A 20 4.55 0.32 13.04
C PRO A 20 5.28 1.65 12.77
N ILE A 21 4.53 2.74 12.60
CA ILE A 21 5.10 4.08 12.30
C ILE A 21 6.23 4.44 13.26
N LYS A 22 6.02 4.22 14.57
CA LYS A 22 7.03 4.53 15.59
C LYS A 22 8.34 3.76 15.47
N ALA A 23 8.35 2.61 14.76
CA ALA A 23 9.53 1.79 14.54
C ALA A 23 10.21 2.08 13.18
N GLN A 24 9.56 2.79 12.27
CA GLN A 24 10.07 3.00 10.91
C GLN A 24 11.39 3.77 10.88
N ALA A 25 11.58 4.74 11.75
CA ALA A 25 12.84 5.50 11.84
C ALA A 25 14.05 4.62 12.19
N GLY A 26 13.86 3.60 13.03
CA GLY A 26 14.91 2.66 13.42
C GLY A 26 15.04 1.44 12.49
N TYR A 27 14.03 1.21 11.65
CA TYR A 27 13.94 -0.01 10.85
C TYR A 27 15.12 -0.19 9.89
N LEU A 28 15.59 0.87 9.24
CA LEU A 28 16.70 0.81 8.28
C LEU A 28 17.96 0.20 8.89
N VAL A 29 18.27 0.50 10.14
CA VAL A 29 19.41 0.01 10.88
C VAL A 29 19.10 -1.34 11.53
N GLY A 30 17.93 -1.46 12.17
CA GLY A 30 17.53 -2.62 12.95
C GLY A 30 17.11 -3.85 12.14
N ALA A 31 16.70 -3.68 10.89
CA ALA A 31 16.13 -4.77 10.08
C ALA A 31 17.08 -5.94 9.79
N GLN A 32 18.36 -5.78 10.04
CA GLN A 32 19.38 -6.84 9.94
C GLN A 32 19.69 -7.50 11.30
N GLN A 33 19.12 -7.01 12.39
CA GLN A 33 19.33 -7.50 13.74
C GLN A 33 18.12 -8.36 14.14
N GLU A 34 18.37 -9.62 14.43
CA GLU A 34 17.34 -10.59 14.78
C GLU A 34 16.53 -10.13 16.00
N GLU A 35 17.22 -9.68 17.06
CA GLU A 35 16.60 -9.18 18.30
C GLU A 35 15.68 -7.99 18.05
N TYR A 36 16.04 -7.10 17.10
CA TYR A 36 15.18 -5.98 16.74
C TYR A 36 13.90 -6.47 16.04
N ILE A 37 14.05 -7.36 15.06
CA ILE A 37 12.90 -7.92 14.32
C ILE A 37 11.98 -8.71 15.25
N GLU A 38 12.53 -9.51 16.18
CA GLU A 38 11.75 -10.26 17.17
C GLU A 38 11.02 -9.35 18.17
N SER A 39 11.51 -8.15 18.42
CA SER A 39 10.86 -7.17 19.28
C SER A 39 9.62 -6.52 18.66
N LEU A 40 9.45 -6.62 17.34
CA LEU A 40 8.32 -6.05 16.62
C LEU A 40 7.08 -6.94 16.73
N PRO A 41 5.87 -6.35 16.72
CA PRO A 41 4.64 -7.11 16.65
C PRO A 41 4.62 -8.04 15.43
N ALA A 42 4.10 -9.24 15.58
CA ALA A 42 3.97 -10.19 14.49
C ALA A 42 2.56 -10.81 14.50
N PHE A 43 2.09 -11.20 13.32
CA PHE A 43 0.80 -11.83 13.13
C PHE A 43 0.84 -12.78 11.92
N TRP A 44 -0.25 -13.52 11.72
CA TRP A 44 -0.39 -14.46 10.63
C TRP A 44 -1.67 -14.20 9.84
N ILE A 45 -1.64 -14.40 8.53
CA ILE A 45 -2.81 -14.26 7.65
C ILE A 45 -3.09 -15.61 6.97
N PRO A 46 -4.29 -16.19 7.16
CA PRO A 46 -4.68 -17.40 6.48
C PRO A 46 -4.65 -17.25 4.95
N GLY A 47 -4.07 -18.22 4.25
CA GLY A 47 -4.13 -18.30 2.80
C GLY A 47 -3.18 -17.36 2.05
N LEU A 48 -2.25 -16.68 2.72
CA LEU A 48 -1.27 -15.80 2.07
C LEU A 48 -0.25 -16.56 1.20
N GLY A 49 -0.12 -17.88 1.40
CA GLY A 49 0.81 -18.73 0.65
C GLY A 49 2.21 -18.79 1.26
N HIS A 50 3.17 -19.32 0.47
CA HIS A 50 4.57 -19.38 0.86
C HIS A 50 5.31 -18.15 0.32
N GLY A 51 6.19 -17.57 1.12
CA GLY A 51 6.99 -16.39 0.76
C GLY A 51 7.44 -15.62 1.99
N SER A 52 8.40 -14.74 1.83
CA SER A 52 8.82 -13.82 2.89
C SER A 52 7.93 -12.57 2.85
N PHE A 53 7.17 -12.34 3.93
CA PHE A 53 6.24 -11.22 4.02
C PHE A 53 6.63 -10.27 5.15
N ARG A 54 6.33 -9.00 4.97
CA ARG A 54 6.44 -7.98 6.00
C ARG A 54 5.29 -6.98 5.90
N ALA A 55 4.85 -6.51 7.04
CA ALA A 55 3.79 -5.53 7.13
C ALA A 55 4.34 -4.17 7.55
N PHE A 56 3.78 -3.11 6.98
CA PHE A 56 4.16 -1.73 7.26
C PHE A 56 2.91 -0.90 7.51
N GLU A 57 2.94 -0.08 8.55
CA GLU A 57 1.86 0.86 8.82
C GLU A 57 2.03 2.10 7.94
N VAL A 58 0.95 2.53 7.29
CA VAL A 58 0.93 3.69 6.40
C VAL A 58 0.91 4.98 7.21
N SER A 59 1.85 5.89 6.94
CA SER A 59 2.03 7.13 7.70
C SER A 59 1.50 8.39 7.03
N GLY A 60 1.09 8.36 5.77
CA GLY A 60 0.74 9.58 5.05
C GLY A 60 -0.39 9.39 4.05
N TYR A 61 -0.67 10.46 3.30
CA TYR A 61 -1.77 10.50 2.34
C TYR A 61 -1.31 10.38 0.88
N SER A 62 -0.03 10.15 0.63
CA SER A 62 0.53 10.14 -0.74
C SER A 62 -0.07 9.06 -1.65
N MET A 63 -0.62 8.00 -1.10
CA MET A 63 -1.26 6.90 -1.84
C MET A 63 -2.78 6.87 -1.68
N LEU A 64 -3.38 7.95 -1.20
CA LEU A 64 -4.83 8.15 -1.13
C LEU A 64 -5.28 8.91 -2.38
N ALA A 65 -6.12 8.31 -3.22
CA ALA A 65 -6.69 8.92 -4.41
C ALA A 65 -8.22 8.91 -4.32
N ASP A 66 -8.85 10.07 -4.50
CA ASP A 66 -10.31 10.23 -4.56
C ASP A 66 -11.06 9.46 -3.44
N ARG A 67 -10.58 9.58 -2.21
CA ARG A 67 -11.08 8.86 -1.01
C ARG A 67 -10.97 7.32 -1.08
N THR A 68 -10.12 6.83 -1.97
CA THR A 68 -9.78 5.41 -2.09
C THR A 68 -8.27 5.21 -1.98
N GLY A 69 -7.80 3.99 -1.98
CA GLY A 69 -6.37 3.69 -1.91
C GLY A 69 -5.90 3.35 -0.49
N PHE A 70 -4.80 3.95 -0.05
CA PHE A 70 -4.16 3.64 1.23
C PHE A 70 -4.32 4.81 2.19
N PHE A 71 -4.96 4.57 3.33
CA PHE A 71 -5.20 5.57 4.37
C PHE A 71 -4.11 5.52 5.44
N PRO A 72 -3.80 6.65 6.11
CA PRO A 72 -2.97 6.61 7.31
C PRO A 72 -3.53 5.64 8.36
N GLY A 73 -2.65 4.80 8.93
CA GLY A 73 -3.03 3.74 9.85
C GLY A 73 -3.46 2.42 9.19
N ASP A 74 -3.58 2.35 7.85
CA ASP A 74 -3.69 1.07 7.15
C ASP A 74 -2.41 0.25 7.36
N ILE A 75 -2.54 -1.07 7.40
CA ILE A 75 -1.41 -1.99 7.40
C ILE A 75 -1.29 -2.59 6.01
N VAL A 76 -0.14 -2.41 5.39
CA VAL A 76 0.19 -2.94 4.06
C VAL A 76 1.15 -4.10 4.20
N VAL A 77 0.73 -5.27 3.72
CA VAL A 77 1.59 -6.46 3.66
C VAL A 77 2.24 -6.55 2.28
N GLY A 78 3.55 -6.61 2.27
CA GLY A 78 4.36 -6.81 1.07
C GLY A 78 5.03 -8.17 1.06
N GLU A 79 5.16 -8.75 -0.13
CA GLU A 79 6.01 -9.90 -0.42
C GLU A 79 7.38 -9.41 -0.86
N TYR A 80 8.42 -10.02 -0.30
CA TYR A 80 9.80 -9.66 -0.61
C TYR A 80 10.15 -9.88 -2.08
N VAL A 81 10.84 -8.92 -2.67
CA VAL A 81 11.35 -8.98 -4.04
C VAL A 81 12.87 -9.10 -3.96
N GLU A 82 13.40 -10.26 -4.33
CA GLU A 82 14.83 -10.56 -4.23
C GLU A 82 15.67 -9.74 -5.22
N LYS A 83 15.15 -9.53 -6.43
CA LYS A 83 15.85 -8.81 -7.50
C LYS A 83 15.08 -7.54 -7.84
N ILE A 84 15.78 -6.42 -7.81
CA ILE A 84 15.18 -5.11 -8.10
C ILE A 84 14.69 -5.02 -9.55
N GLU A 85 15.26 -5.80 -10.45
CA GLU A 85 14.88 -5.92 -11.85
C GLU A 85 13.46 -6.48 -12.02
N ASP A 86 12.96 -7.22 -11.02
CA ASP A 86 11.62 -7.80 -11.02
C ASP A 86 10.52 -6.78 -10.66
N ILE A 87 10.88 -5.52 -10.37
CA ILE A 87 9.90 -4.44 -10.22
C ILE A 87 9.18 -4.23 -11.55
N ARG A 88 7.86 -4.35 -11.54
CA ARG A 88 6.99 -4.15 -12.70
C ARG A 88 6.31 -2.80 -12.67
N ASP A 89 6.23 -2.16 -13.83
CA ASP A 89 5.60 -0.86 -14.01
C ASP A 89 4.13 -0.85 -13.56
N GLY A 90 3.78 0.22 -12.86
CA GLY A 90 2.42 0.47 -12.44
C GLY A 90 1.95 -0.29 -11.20
N PHE A 91 2.75 -1.22 -10.64
CA PHE A 91 2.42 -1.89 -9.39
C PHE A 91 2.88 -1.08 -8.17
N VAL A 92 2.24 -1.35 -7.03
CA VAL A 92 2.55 -0.71 -5.76
C VAL A 92 3.59 -1.52 -5.01
N TYR A 93 4.60 -0.82 -4.48
CA TYR A 93 5.68 -1.39 -3.69
C TYR A 93 5.93 -0.56 -2.43
N ILE A 94 6.41 -1.23 -1.39
CA ILE A 94 7.04 -0.61 -0.25
C ILE A 94 8.56 -0.68 -0.52
N LEU A 95 9.23 0.47 -0.52
CA LEU A 95 10.67 0.58 -0.71
C LEU A 95 11.31 1.06 0.58
N VAL A 96 12.25 0.26 1.11
CA VAL A 96 13.13 0.66 2.21
C VAL A 96 14.40 1.23 1.59
N ASN A 97 14.76 2.46 1.92
CA ASN A 97 15.86 3.16 1.30
C ASN A 97 16.64 4.01 2.31
N ASN A 98 17.83 4.46 1.92
CA ASN A 98 18.67 5.37 2.71
C ASN A 98 18.95 6.71 2.01
N ALA A 99 18.11 7.11 1.07
CA ALA A 99 18.19 8.42 0.45
C ALA A 99 17.89 9.52 1.49
N GLN A 100 18.68 10.60 1.46
CA GLN A 100 18.59 11.65 2.49
C GLN A 100 17.36 12.55 2.36
N GLU A 101 16.81 12.66 1.15
CA GLU A 101 15.71 13.57 0.82
C GLU A 101 14.33 12.92 0.84
N VAL A 102 14.27 11.64 1.22
CA VAL A 102 13.06 10.82 1.17
C VAL A 102 12.93 10.03 2.48
N ASP A 103 11.70 9.79 2.93
CA ASP A 103 11.46 8.89 4.06
C ASP A 103 12.09 7.52 3.82
N ASN A 104 12.68 6.93 4.87
CA ASN A 104 13.35 5.64 4.79
C ASN A 104 12.45 4.49 4.31
N ILE A 105 11.15 4.62 4.51
CA ILE A 105 10.14 3.66 4.04
C ILE A 105 9.07 4.42 3.28
N VAL A 106 8.90 4.09 2.01
CA VAL A 106 7.90 4.72 1.14
C VAL A 106 7.01 3.68 0.48
N LEU A 107 5.70 3.94 0.48
CA LEU A 107 4.71 3.19 -0.29
C LEU A 107 4.43 3.99 -1.57
N LYS A 108 4.74 3.43 -2.75
CA LYS A 108 4.62 4.13 -4.03
C LYS A 108 4.23 3.19 -5.16
N ARG A 109 3.65 3.75 -6.20
CA ARG A 109 3.52 3.09 -7.50
C ARG A 109 4.81 3.27 -8.27
N CYS A 110 5.44 2.16 -8.65
CA CYS A 110 6.78 2.17 -9.23
C CYS A 110 6.76 2.01 -10.75
N LEU A 111 7.73 2.65 -11.41
CA LEU A 111 8.11 2.39 -12.78
C LEU A 111 9.59 2.04 -12.80
N ASN A 112 9.93 0.97 -13.50
CA ASN A 112 11.29 0.46 -13.60
C ASN A 112 12.05 1.19 -14.72
N TYR A 113 13.04 1.98 -14.36
CA TYR A 113 13.93 2.72 -15.27
C TYR A 113 15.40 2.35 -15.05
N LEU A 114 15.67 1.12 -14.61
CA LEU A 114 17.03 0.65 -14.33
C LEU A 114 17.93 0.73 -15.56
N ASP A 115 17.46 0.24 -16.71
CA ASP A 115 18.22 0.20 -17.96
C ASP A 115 18.51 1.59 -18.55
N LYS A 116 17.72 2.60 -18.17
CA LYS A 116 17.82 3.96 -18.72
C LYS A 116 18.49 4.96 -17.82
N GLY A 117 18.60 4.69 -16.54
CA GLY A 117 19.12 5.66 -15.59
C GLY A 117 19.45 5.11 -14.21
N GLY A 118 19.38 3.78 -13.99
CA GLY A 118 19.68 3.18 -12.69
C GLY A 118 18.70 3.59 -11.58
N VAL A 119 17.45 3.95 -11.94
CA VAL A 119 16.47 4.49 -10.98
C VAL A 119 15.15 3.74 -11.04
N ILE A 120 14.44 3.79 -9.92
CA ILE A 120 13.02 3.48 -9.85
C ILE A 120 12.25 4.81 -9.73
N ILE A 121 11.30 5.05 -10.62
CA ILE A 121 10.43 6.22 -10.53
C ILE A 121 9.29 5.91 -9.56
N CYS A 122 9.21 6.69 -8.50
CA CYS A 122 8.23 6.56 -7.42
C CYS A 122 7.08 7.56 -7.63
N LYS A 123 5.88 7.05 -7.90
CA LYS A 123 4.68 7.86 -8.13
C LYS A 123 3.72 7.75 -6.96
N SER A 124 3.17 8.88 -6.55
CA SER A 124 2.03 8.95 -5.64
C SER A 124 0.73 8.74 -6.40
N ASP A 125 -0.24 8.03 -5.81
CA ASP A 125 -1.60 7.95 -6.36
C ASP A 125 -2.39 9.24 -6.05
N ASN A 126 -2.05 9.94 -4.96
CA ASN A 126 -2.52 11.28 -4.65
C ASN A 126 -1.91 12.29 -5.64
N LYS A 127 -2.78 13.05 -6.32
CA LYS A 127 -2.37 14.02 -7.34
C LYS A 127 -2.07 15.42 -6.78
N ASP A 128 -2.20 15.61 -5.46
CA ASP A 128 -1.85 16.87 -4.84
C ASP A 128 -0.35 17.18 -5.09
N PRO A 129 0.00 18.42 -5.50
CA PRO A 129 1.39 18.82 -5.78
C PRO A 129 2.37 18.61 -4.64
N GLN A 130 1.91 18.52 -3.39
CA GLN A 130 2.76 18.20 -2.24
C GLN A 130 3.31 16.76 -2.27
N TYR A 131 2.77 15.88 -3.13
CA TYR A 131 3.21 14.49 -3.30
C TYR A 131 3.81 14.25 -4.70
N PRO A 132 4.93 14.87 -5.03
CA PRO A 132 5.52 14.79 -6.37
C PRO A 132 5.98 13.37 -6.71
N THR A 133 6.08 13.10 -7.99
CA THR A 133 6.81 11.95 -8.51
C THR A 133 8.30 12.21 -8.39
N PHE A 134 9.09 11.24 -7.95
CA PHE A 134 10.54 11.38 -7.79
C PHE A 134 11.29 10.11 -8.22
N PRO A 135 12.52 10.24 -8.72
CA PRO A 135 13.40 9.12 -8.96
C PRO A 135 14.08 8.67 -7.66
N LEU A 136 14.20 7.37 -7.45
CA LEU A 136 14.97 6.79 -6.37
C LEU A 136 16.11 5.96 -6.96
N GLN A 137 17.36 6.33 -6.64
CA GLN A 137 18.56 5.63 -7.13
C GLN A 137 18.59 4.21 -6.58
N VAL A 138 18.90 3.24 -7.44
CA VAL A 138 18.93 1.81 -7.09
C VAL A 138 19.87 1.51 -5.93
N GLU A 139 20.99 2.19 -5.87
CA GLU A 139 22.01 2.04 -4.81
C GLU A 139 21.51 2.40 -3.41
N ASN A 140 20.49 3.28 -3.36
CA ASN A 140 19.85 3.68 -2.11
C ASN A 140 18.77 2.69 -1.67
N ILE A 141 18.26 1.83 -2.56
CA ILE A 141 17.21 0.87 -2.23
C ILE A 141 17.82 -0.34 -1.50
N LYS A 142 17.32 -0.60 -0.30
CA LYS A 142 17.79 -1.70 0.57
C LYS A 142 16.85 -2.90 0.53
N GLU A 143 15.56 -2.65 0.54
CA GLU A 143 14.54 -3.71 0.46
C GLU A 143 13.41 -3.26 -0.47
N VAL A 144 12.84 -4.24 -1.17
CA VAL A 144 11.67 -4.07 -2.03
C VAL A 144 10.61 -5.07 -1.61
N TRP A 145 9.41 -4.58 -1.33
CA TRP A 145 8.26 -5.38 -0.94
C TRP A 145 7.10 -5.09 -1.89
N LYS A 146 6.69 -6.09 -2.68
CA LYS A 146 5.54 -5.97 -3.57
C LYS A 146 4.25 -6.04 -2.77
N PHE A 147 3.37 -5.07 -2.93
CA PHE A 147 2.06 -5.06 -2.30
C PHE A 147 1.27 -6.35 -2.57
N LYS A 148 0.71 -6.94 -1.51
CA LYS A 148 -0.15 -8.13 -1.57
C LYS A 148 -1.51 -7.91 -0.94
N ILE A 149 -1.56 -7.39 0.30
CA ILE A 149 -2.79 -7.24 1.09
C ILE A 149 -2.76 -5.91 1.82
N LYS A 150 -3.92 -5.31 1.94
CA LYS A 150 -4.16 -4.15 2.79
C LYS A 150 -5.17 -4.52 3.88
N LEU A 151 -4.83 -4.24 5.13
CA LEU A 151 -5.75 -4.29 6.26
C LEU A 151 -6.13 -2.86 6.61
N THR A 152 -7.39 -2.53 6.52
CA THR A 152 -7.91 -1.20 6.80
C THR A 152 -9.02 -1.24 7.83
N ARG A 153 -9.07 -0.22 8.68
CA ARG A 153 -10.19 0.02 9.61
C ARG A 153 -11.21 0.98 9.02
N GLN A 154 -10.92 1.52 7.85
CA GLN A 154 -11.78 2.50 7.19
C GLN A 154 -12.59 1.81 6.10
N SER A 155 -13.88 2.14 6.04
CA SER A 155 -14.71 1.84 4.88
C SER A 155 -14.63 3.07 3.96
N PRO A 156 -14.02 2.98 2.77
CA PRO A 156 -14.00 4.11 1.86
C PRO A 156 -15.44 4.49 1.51
N GLU A 157 -15.72 5.79 1.49
CA GLU A 157 -17.00 6.28 0.97
C GLU A 157 -17.15 5.85 -0.49
N PRO A 158 -18.40 5.58 -0.94
CA PRO A 158 -18.66 5.30 -2.35
C PRO A 158 -18.05 6.40 -3.23
N SER A 159 -17.44 6.02 -4.35
CA SER A 159 -16.91 6.99 -5.31
C SER A 159 -18.01 7.95 -5.78
N GLY A 160 -17.68 9.16 -6.22
CA GLY A 160 -18.64 10.12 -6.74
C GLY A 160 -19.52 9.58 -7.89
N LEU A 161 -19.09 8.51 -8.57
CA LEU A 161 -19.90 7.74 -9.51
C LEU A 161 -21.06 7.03 -8.80
N TYR A 162 -20.81 6.41 -7.65
CA TYR A 162 -21.85 5.78 -6.81
C TYR A 162 -22.88 6.79 -6.29
N GLU A 163 -22.41 7.97 -5.87
CA GLU A 163 -23.33 9.05 -5.44
C GLU A 163 -24.23 9.50 -6.61
N ARG A 164 -23.66 9.61 -7.81
CA ARG A 164 -24.44 9.94 -9.02
C ARG A 164 -25.43 8.84 -9.40
N ILE A 165 -25.03 7.58 -9.32
CA ILE A 165 -25.93 6.43 -9.57
C ILE A 165 -27.07 6.43 -8.56
N ASN A 166 -26.79 6.58 -7.27
CA ASN A 166 -27.79 6.62 -6.22
C ASN A 166 -28.75 7.83 -6.38
N ALA A 167 -28.25 8.97 -6.85
CA ALA A 167 -29.09 10.13 -7.17
C ALA A 167 -30.02 9.82 -8.35
N LEU A 168 -29.52 9.25 -9.43
CA LEU A 168 -30.31 8.83 -10.59
C LEU A 168 -31.37 7.78 -10.23
N GLU A 169 -31.03 6.81 -9.38
CA GLU A 169 -32.00 5.82 -8.91
C GLU A 169 -33.12 6.45 -8.11
N ARG A 170 -32.82 7.39 -7.21
CA ARG A 170 -33.84 8.16 -6.47
C ARG A 170 -34.76 8.94 -7.40
N ASP A 171 -34.19 9.64 -8.37
CA ASP A 171 -34.95 10.41 -9.36
C ASP A 171 -35.86 9.51 -10.20
N MET A 172 -35.38 8.34 -10.61
CA MET A 172 -36.16 7.33 -11.32
C MET A 172 -37.33 6.81 -10.49
N VAL A 173 -37.14 6.57 -9.19
CA VAL A 173 -38.23 6.12 -8.30
C VAL A 173 -39.31 7.20 -8.18
N LEU A 174 -38.89 8.46 -7.97
CA LEU A 174 -39.81 9.59 -7.87
C LEU A 174 -40.61 9.80 -9.18
N MET A 175 -39.95 9.72 -10.34
CA MET A 175 -40.61 9.80 -11.64
C MET A 175 -41.65 8.67 -11.83
N LYS A 176 -41.33 7.44 -11.46
CA LYS A 176 -42.28 6.32 -11.53
C LYS A 176 -43.49 6.53 -10.64
N GLU A 177 -43.32 7.09 -9.46
CA GLU A 177 -44.46 7.39 -8.57
C GLU A 177 -45.32 8.51 -9.11
N GLN A 178 -44.73 9.56 -9.69
CA GLN A 178 -45.47 10.65 -10.33
C GLN A 178 -46.29 10.16 -11.53
N LEU A 179 -45.69 9.31 -12.37
CA LEU A 179 -46.39 8.68 -13.50
C LEU A 179 -47.57 7.82 -13.06
N LYS A 180 -47.43 7.03 -11.99
CA LYS A 180 -48.55 6.25 -11.44
C LYS A 180 -49.72 7.12 -10.94
N LYS A 181 -49.39 8.29 -10.38
CA LYS A 181 -50.44 9.24 -9.91
C LYS A 181 -51.12 10.03 -11.04
N SER A 182 -50.45 10.17 -12.20
CA SER A 182 -50.94 10.89 -13.36
C SER A 182 -51.77 10.04 -14.35
N LEU A 183 -51.68 8.71 -14.23
CA LEU A 183 -52.48 7.80 -15.04
C LEU A 183 -53.89 7.67 -14.43
N PRO A 184 -54.97 7.93 -15.20
CA PRO A 184 -56.32 7.72 -14.72
C PRO A 184 -56.58 6.25 -14.44
N ASN A 185 -57.15 5.95 -13.26
CA ASN A 185 -57.62 4.60 -12.96
C ASN A 185 -58.69 4.22 -13.98
N ASN A 186 -58.36 3.30 -14.88
CA ASN A 186 -59.33 2.57 -15.70
C ASN A 186 -59.86 1.39 -14.90
#